data_14ba43772f855c4a466dba815ecf5aed
#
_entry.id   14ba43772f855c4a466dba815ecf5aed
#
_cell.length_a   1.000
_cell.length_b   1.000
_cell.length_c   1.000
_cell.angle_alpha   90.00
_cell.angle_beta   90.00
_cell.angle_gamma   90.00
#
_symmetry.space_group_name_H-M   'P 1'
#
loop_
_entity.id
_entity.type
_entity.pdbx_description
1 polymer ?
#
loop_
_entity_poly.entity_id
_entity_poly.type
_entity_poly.pdbx_seq_one_letter_code
_entity_poly.pdbx_strand_id
1 'polypeptide(L)'
;MSKKEKSIELLNKAVSDELLAVNQYMYFHFRCDDYGYDLLSNLFKRTAIHEMLHVERLAERILFLKGEVEMTPSGSVEKIHCVKE
;
A
#
# COMPACT_ATOMS: atom_id res chain seq x y z
N MET A 1 12.04 -12.81 -22.10
CA MET A 1 10.80 -12.63 -21.33
C MET A 1 9.67 -12.24 -22.27
N SER A 2 8.55 -12.90 -22.15
CA SER A 2 7.41 -12.61 -22.99
C SER A 2 6.74 -11.30 -22.56
N LYS A 3 5.89 -10.76 -23.45
CA LYS A 3 5.11 -9.57 -23.10
C LYS A 3 4.27 -9.79 -21.86
N LYS A 4 3.68 -10.98 -21.76
CA LYS A 4 2.83 -11.33 -20.64
C LYS A 4 3.63 -11.36 -19.34
N GLU A 5 4.81 -11.99 -19.36
CA GLU A 5 5.66 -12.05 -18.18
C GLU A 5 6.12 -10.68 -17.76
N LYS A 6 6.43 -9.82 -18.73
CA LYS A 6 6.85 -8.46 -18.41
C LYS A 6 5.70 -7.67 -17.80
N SER A 7 4.49 -7.86 -18.29
CA SER A 7 3.31 -7.19 -17.73
C SER A 7 3.08 -7.62 -16.29
N ILE A 8 3.21 -8.92 -16.02
CA ILE A 8 3.04 -9.44 -14.65
C ILE A 8 4.10 -8.85 -13.73
N GLU A 9 5.33 -8.76 -14.21
CA GLU A 9 6.42 -8.18 -13.41
C GLU A 9 6.14 -6.73 -13.05
N LEU A 10 5.69 -5.94 -14.04
CA LEU A 10 5.38 -4.53 -13.80
C LEU A 10 4.19 -4.37 -12.85
N LEU A 11 3.19 -5.23 -12.99
CA LEU A 11 2.04 -5.19 -12.10
C LEU A 11 2.44 -5.55 -10.67
N ASN A 12 3.30 -6.54 -10.50
CA ASN A 12 3.78 -6.89 -9.17
C ASN A 12 4.63 -5.79 -8.57
N LYS A 13 5.39 -5.06 -9.38
CA LYS A 13 6.13 -3.91 -8.88
C LYS A 13 5.16 -2.83 -8.39
N ALA A 14 4.09 -2.60 -9.13
CA ALA A 14 3.08 -1.64 -8.71
C ALA A 14 2.40 -2.08 -7.41
N VAL A 15 2.10 -3.37 -7.28
CA VAL A 15 1.53 -3.92 -6.04
C VAL A 15 2.49 -3.65 -4.87
N SER A 16 3.79 -3.88 -5.08
CA SER A 16 4.79 -3.66 -4.03
C SER A 16 4.78 -2.21 -3.56
N ASP A 17 4.74 -1.26 -4.50
CA ASP A 17 4.75 0.15 -4.16
C ASP A 17 3.46 0.56 -3.43
N GLU A 18 2.32 0.05 -3.88
CA GLU A 18 1.05 0.36 -3.23
C GLU A 18 0.96 -0.25 -1.84
N LEU A 19 1.54 -1.45 -1.65
CA LEU A 19 1.55 -2.06 -0.32
C LEU A 19 2.36 -1.24 0.66
N LEU A 20 3.47 -0.68 0.21
CA LEU A 20 4.24 0.21 1.08
C LEU A 20 3.39 1.43 1.45
N ALA A 21 2.66 2.00 0.50
CA ALA A 21 1.79 3.15 0.76
C ALA A 21 0.70 2.78 1.77
N VAL A 22 0.05 1.62 1.60
CA VAL A 22 -0.98 1.17 2.54
C VAL A 22 -0.39 1.09 3.95
N ASN A 23 0.76 0.45 4.07
CA ASN A 23 1.40 0.28 5.38
C ASN A 23 1.78 1.62 5.99
N GLN A 24 2.30 2.54 5.17
CA GLN A 24 2.71 3.86 5.65
C GLN A 24 1.51 4.66 6.16
N TYR A 25 0.40 4.66 5.40
CA TYR A 25 -0.79 5.40 5.81
C TYR A 25 -1.45 4.76 7.04
N MET A 26 -1.45 3.44 7.14
CA MET A 26 -1.97 2.78 8.34
C MET A 26 -1.11 3.12 9.55
N TYR A 27 0.21 3.18 9.38
CA TYR A 27 1.09 3.60 10.46
C TYR A 27 0.77 5.01 10.92
N PHE A 28 0.61 5.95 9.97
CA PHE A 28 0.24 7.32 10.31
C PHE A 28 -1.12 7.37 11.02
N HIS A 29 -2.06 6.55 10.56
CA HIS A 29 -3.36 6.45 11.20
C HIS A 29 -3.22 6.08 12.68
N PHE A 30 -2.44 5.05 12.96
CA PHE A 30 -2.24 4.60 14.34
C PHE A 30 -1.54 5.67 15.19
N ARG A 31 -0.52 6.32 14.63
CA ARG A 31 0.19 7.35 15.39
C ARG A 31 -0.71 8.55 15.67
N CYS A 32 -1.49 8.98 14.69
CA CYS A 32 -2.41 10.09 14.89
C CYS A 32 -3.50 9.75 15.91
N ASP A 33 -3.99 8.52 15.84
CA ASP A 33 -4.99 8.05 16.79
C ASP A 33 -4.43 8.09 18.22
N ASP A 34 -3.21 7.62 18.39
CA ASP A 34 -2.53 7.59 19.67
C ASP A 34 -2.32 9.00 20.23
N TYR A 35 -2.04 9.97 19.35
CA TYR A 35 -1.83 11.36 19.74
C TYR A 35 -3.14 12.15 19.90
N GLY A 36 -4.28 11.55 19.56
CA GLY A 36 -5.57 12.21 19.68
C GLY A 36 -5.95 13.10 18.51
N TYR A 37 -5.27 12.96 17.38
CA TYR A 37 -5.59 13.74 16.16
C TYR A 37 -6.61 12.99 15.33
N ASP A 38 -7.86 13.04 15.76
CA ASP A 38 -8.91 12.19 15.21
C ASP A 38 -9.19 12.44 13.73
N LEU A 39 -9.21 13.71 13.31
CA LEU A 39 -9.48 14.02 11.91
C LEU A 39 -8.39 13.48 10.99
N LEU A 40 -7.13 13.69 11.39
CA LEU A 40 -6.00 13.17 10.62
C LEU A 40 -5.97 11.65 10.64
N SER A 41 -6.26 11.06 11.80
CA SER A 41 -6.30 9.61 11.94
C SER A 41 -7.28 9.02 10.94
N ASN A 42 -8.48 9.59 10.87
CA ASN A 42 -9.51 9.10 9.95
C ASN A 42 -9.13 9.31 8.49
N LEU A 43 -8.49 10.45 8.19
CA LEU A 43 -8.05 10.73 6.82
C LEU A 43 -7.03 9.69 6.36
N PHE A 44 -6.04 9.40 7.19
CA PHE A 44 -5.02 8.41 6.83
C PHE A 44 -5.62 7.02 6.67
N LYS A 45 -6.59 6.66 7.52
CA LYS A 45 -7.25 5.37 7.39
C LYS A 45 -7.98 5.25 6.06
N ARG A 46 -8.72 6.30 5.68
CA ARG A 46 -9.44 6.28 4.40
C ARG A 46 -8.49 6.21 3.22
N THR A 47 -7.37 6.92 3.31
CA THR A 47 -6.37 6.89 2.25
C THR A 47 -5.78 5.48 2.12
N ALA A 48 -5.49 4.83 3.26
CA ALA A 48 -4.98 3.46 3.24
C ALA A 48 -5.97 2.50 2.58
N ILE A 49 -7.25 2.67 2.86
CA ILE A 49 -8.29 1.82 2.27
C ILE A 49 -8.35 2.03 0.75
N HIS A 50 -8.23 3.28 0.30
CA HIS A 50 -8.20 3.59 -1.14
C HIS A 50 -7.03 2.89 -1.82
N GLU A 51 -5.85 2.97 -1.20
CA GLU A 51 -4.66 2.32 -1.76
C GLU A 51 -4.82 0.80 -1.78
N MET A 52 -5.51 0.26 -0.78
CA MET A 52 -5.76 -1.18 -0.75
C MET A 52 -6.66 -1.62 -1.89
N LEU A 53 -7.62 -0.77 -2.28
CA LEU A 53 -8.47 -1.07 -3.43
C LEU A 53 -7.66 -1.07 -4.72
N HIS A 54 -6.63 -0.22 -4.82
CA HIS A 54 -5.72 -0.24 -5.96
C HIS A 54 -4.97 -1.57 -6.01
N VAL A 55 -4.50 -2.05 -4.85
CA VAL A 55 -3.82 -3.35 -4.79
C VAL A 55 -4.74 -4.46 -5.30
N GLU A 56 -6.00 -4.40 -4.89
CA GLU A 56 -6.96 -5.42 -5.31
C GLU A 56 -7.12 -5.45 -6.83
N ARG A 57 -7.23 -4.27 -7.45
CA ARG A 57 -7.36 -4.20 -8.91
C ARG A 57 -6.13 -4.73 -9.63
N LEU A 58 -4.96 -4.37 -9.11
CA LEU A 58 -3.70 -4.84 -9.69
C LEU A 58 -3.58 -6.35 -9.56
N ALA A 59 -3.95 -6.88 -8.40
CA ALA A 59 -3.90 -8.32 -8.16
C ALA A 59 -4.85 -9.07 -9.08
N GLU A 60 -6.05 -8.52 -9.27
CA GLU A 60 -7.02 -9.12 -10.18
C GLU A 60 -6.48 -9.20 -11.60
N ARG A 61 -5.78 -8.14 -12.03
CA ARG A 61 -5.18 -8.12 -13.36
C ARG A 61 -4.07 -9.17 -13.48
N ILE A 62 -3.25 -9.29 -12.44
CA ILE A 62 -2.18 -10.30 -12.43
C ILE A 62 -2.79 -11.70 -12.57
N LEU A 63 -3.85 -11.97 -11.82
CA LEU A 63 -4.50 -13.28 -11.87
C LEU A 63 -5.17 -13.51 -13.22
N PHE A 64 -5.72 -12.47 -13.82
CA PHE A 64 -6.29 -12.58 -15.16
C PHE A 64 -5.22 -13.02 -16.16
N LEU A 65 -3.99 -12.54 -15.98
CA LEU A 65 -2.87 -12.90 -16.84
C LEU A 65 -2.21 -14.22 -16.41
N LYS A 66 -2.79 -14.91 -15.44
CA LYS A 66 -2.28 -16.20 -14.93
C LYS A 66 -0.95 -16.08 -14.22
N GLY A 67 -0.70 -14.91 -13.62
CA GLY A 67 0.52 -14.69 -12.83
C GLY A 67 0.29 -14.93 -11.36
N GLU A 68 1.37 -14.83 -10.61
CA GLU A 68 1.35 -14.95 -9.14
C GLU A 68 1.38 -13.56 -8.53
N VAL A 69 0.51 -13.28 -7.56
CA VAL A 69 0.53 -12.03 -6.81
C VAL A 69 1.52 -12.19 -5.68
N GLU A 70 2.60 -11.41 -5.71
CA GLU A 70 3.70 -11.63 -4.77
C GLU A 70 3.49 -11.00 -3.40
N MET A 71 2.72 -9.94 -3.32
CA MET A 71 2.32 -9.34 -2.04
C MET A 71 3.50 -8.95 -1.14
N THR A 72 4.54 -8.41 -1.72
CA THR A 72 5.72 -7.99 -0.96
C THR A 72 5.87 -6.47 -1.05
N PRO A 73 5.81 -5.74 0.08
CA PRO A 73 6.00 -4.28 0.03
C PRO A 73 7.38 -3.92 -0.50
N SER A 74 7.48 -2.77 -1.16
CA SER A 74 8.73 -2.35 -1.77
C SER A 74 9.74 -1.79 -0.78
N GLY A 75 9.32 -1.55 0.46
CA GLY A 75 10.23 -1.03 1.47
C GLY A 75 9.59 -1.04 2.84
N SER A 76 10.27 -0.43 3.79
CA SER A 76 9.83 -0.35 5.17
C SER A 76 9.13 0.97 5.44
N VAL A 77 8.22 0.94 6.41
CA VAL A 77 7.47 2.12 6.84
C VAL A 77 8.43 3.10 7.53
N GLU A 78 8.27 4.38 7.21
CA GLU A 78 8.97 5.45 7.90
C GLU A 78 8.32 5.66 9.27
N LYS A 79 9.12 5.62 10.32
CA LYS A 79 8.62 5.79 11.68
C LYS A 79 8.73 7.24 12.13
N ILE A 80 7.76 7.69 12.92
CA ILE A 80 7.83 9.00 13.55
C ILE A 80 7.78 8.80 15.06
N HIS A 81 8.56 9.59 15.77
CA HIS A 81 8.67 9.45 17.21
C HIS A 81 8.04 10.61 17.96
N CYS A 82 7.84 11.73 17.28
CA CYS A 82 7.28 12.91 17.91
C CYS A 82 6.55 13.73 16.87
N VAL A 83 5.25 13.89 17.05
CA VAL A 83 4.41 14.61 16.09
C VAL A 83 4.29 16.09 16.43
N LYS A 84 4.39 16.40 17.70
CA LYS A 84 4.11 17.76 18.14
C LYS A 84 5.15 18.79 17.74
N GLU A 85 6.29 18.32 17.35
CA GLU A 85 7.29 19.24 16.84
C GLU A 85 6.80 19.89 15.57
#